data_eeae3ccc581fd65c4aa107831690a07d
#
_entry.id   eeae3ccc581fd65c4aa107831690a07d
#
_cell.length_a   1.000
_cell.length_b   1.000
_cell.length_c   1.000
_cell.angle_alpha   90.00
_cell.angle_beta   90.00
_cell.angle_gamma   90.00
#
_symmetry.space_group_name_H-M   'P 1'
#
loop_
_entity.id
_entity.type
_entity.pdbx_description
1 polymer ?
#
loop_
_entity_poly.entity_id
_entity_poly.type
_entity_poly.pdbx_seq_one_letter_code
_entity_poly.pdbx_strand_id
1 'polypeptide(L)' 'MNAGYAASLVIAVLVLAYLVYALIWPERF' A
#
# COMPACT_ATOMS: atom_id res chain seq x y z
N MET A 1 -1.02 6.68 20.00
CA MET A 1 -0.17 6.51 18.93
C MET A 1 1.10 5.96 19.35
N ASN A 2 1.58 4.98 18.73
CA ASN A 2 2.83 4.39 19.08
C ASN A 2 3.50 3.97 17.79
N ALA A 3 4.66 3.36 17.89
CA ALA A 3 5.42 2.95 16.72
C ALA A 3 4.64 1.96 15.86
N GLY A 4 3.86 1.12 16.51
CA GLY A 4 3.07 0.17 15.77
C GLY A 4 2.05 0.83 14.87
N TYR A 5 1.49 1.94 15.35
CA TYR A 5 0.53 2.65 14.54
C TYR A 5 1.18 3.23 13.30
N ALA A 6 2.36 3.82 13.47
CA ALA A 6 3.05 4.41 12.33
C ALA A 6 3.44 3.34 11.31
N ALA A 7 3.89 2.20 11.80
CA ALA A 7 4.26 1.11 10.90
C ALA A 7 3.06 0.62 10.12
N SER A 8 1.93 0.50 10.78
CA SER A 8 0.71 0.05 10.11
C SER A 8 0.27 1.03 9.03
N LEU A 9 0.43 2.32 9.31
CA LEU A 9 0.05 3.32 8.32
C LEU A 9 0.92 3.21 7.07
N VAL A 10 2.20 3.05 7.25
CA VAL A 10 3.10 2.93 6.11
C VAL A 10 2.74 1.72 5.26
N ILE A 11 2.50 0.59 5.91
CA ILE A 11 2.16 -0.62 5.20
C ILE A 11 0.83 -0.45 4.47
N ALA A 12 -0.13 0.19 5.11
CA ALA A 12 -1.44 0.40 4.51
C ALA A 12 -1.33 1.25 3.25
N VAL A 13 -0.53 2.30 3.32
CA VAL A 13 -0.36 3.18 2.17
C VAL A 13 0.33 2.43 1.03
N LEU A 14 1.32 1.62 1.36
CA LEU A 14 2.02 0.87 0.33
C LEU A 14 1.09 -0.13 -0.35
N VAL A 15 0.27 -0.82 0.44
CA VAL A 15 -0.66 -1.79 -0.13
C VAL A 15 -1.70 -1.08 -0.98
N LEU A 16 -2.18 0.04 -0.51
CA LEU A 16 -3.18 0.78 -1.26
C LEU A 16 -2.61 1.26 -2.58
N ALA A 17 -1.40 1.79 -2.56
CA ALA A 17 -0.75 2.26 -3.77
C ALA A 17 -0.55 1.10 -4.75
N TYR A 18 -0.20 -0.05 -4.22
CA TYR A 18 0.01 -1.21 -5.06
C TYR A 18 -1.30 -1.61 -5.76
N LEU A 19 -2.39 -1.61 -5.01
CA LEU A 19 -3.67 -1.97 -5.59
C LEU A 19 -4.11 -0.99 -6.66
N VAL A 20 -3.90 0.29 -6.41
CA VAL A 20 -4.26 1.31 -7.38
C VAL A 20 -3.42 1.16 -8.64
N TYR A 21 -2.14 0.89 -8.47
CA TYR A 21 -1.27 0.71 -9.61
C TYR A 21 -1.68 -0.50 -10.43
N ALA A 22 -2.03 -1.57 -9.77
CA ALA A 22 -2.46 -2.78 -10.45
C ALA A 22 -3.77 -2.55 -11.21
N LEU A 23 -4.56 -1.62 -10.72
CA LEU A 23 -5.81 -1.36 -11.39
C LEU A 23 -5.59 -0.52 -12.65
N ILE A 24 -4.64 0.40 -12.62
CA ILE A 24 -4.38 1.22 -13.77
C ILE A 24 -3.53 0.49 -14.80
N TRP A 25 -2.56 -0.29 -14.37
CA TRP A 25 -1.68 -0.96 -15.31
C TRP A 25 -1.46 -2.37 -14.88
N PRO A 26 -2.42 -3.20 -15.09
CA PRO A 26 -2.37 -4.57 -14.60
C PRO A 26 -1.49 -5.47 -15.40
N GLU A 27 -0.52 -5.02 -16.16
CA GLU A 27 0.15 -5.88 -16.86
C GLU A 27 1.31 -6.43 -16.22
N ARG A 28 1.37 -6.93 -15.08
CA ARG A 28 2.37 -7.43 -14.44
C ARG A 28 2.49 -8.73 -14.82
N PHE A 29 2.66 -9.50 -15.11
CA PHE A 29 2.71 -10.67 -15.42
C PHE A 29 3.41 -11.23 -15.40
#